data_7abea313e59ed894028033b303e64b66
#
_entry.id   7abea313e59ed894028033b303e64b66
#
_cell.length_a   1.000
_cell.length_b   1.000
_cell.length_c   1.000
_cell.angle_alpha   90.00
_cell.angle_beta   90.00
_cell.angle_gamma   90.00
#
_symmetry.space_group_name_H-M   'P 1'
#
loop_
_entity.id
_entity.type
_entity.pdbx_description
1 polymer ?
#
loop_
_entity_poly.entity_id
_entity_poly.type
_entity_poly.pdbx_seq_one_letter_code
_entity_poly.pdbx_strand_id
1 'polypeptide(L)'
;VYPNTEVLYFADESDPWEYAWVGFTGSDASMILKATDFSTERPVIEHTPLGGSIHRQILHIYDARGNEFEHAVEMTGRLYTMLALFMHGATSNTTQNSANSYVQKGIEYISSNYSYPITVEDIASYVGLSRSQLFRSFESVLGQSPKEYLTDFRMKQACYLLEHSDLSVTAIANSIGFDNGLYFSKTFHKMKEMSPSEFRNLHK
;
A
#
# COMPACT_ATOMS: atom_id res chain seq x y z
N VAL A 1 -12.18 -11.56 3.48
CA VAL A 1 -12.44 -11.11 4.87
C VAL A 1 -11.62 -9.85 5.10
N TYR A 2 -12.25 -8.79 5.58
CA TYR A 2 -11.59 -7.52 5.89
C TYR A 2 -11.06 -7.53 7.33
N PRO A 3 -10.00 -6.76 7.64
CA PRO A 3 -9.51 -6.63 9.01
C PRO A 3 -10.63 -6.19 9.98
N ASN A 4 -10.62 -6.74 11.18
CA ASN A 4 -11.59 -6.44 12.24
C ASN A 4 -13.07 -6.70 11.90
N THR A 5 -13.32 -7.59 10.93
CA THR A 5 -14.68 -8.01 10.55
C THR A 5 -14.89 -9.44 10.99
N GLU A 6 -15.90 -9.66 11.83
CA GLU A 6 -16.31 -11.01 12.20
C GLU A 6 -17.04 -11.65 11.00
N VAL A 7 -16.64 -12.85 10.63
CA VAL A 7 -17.24 -13.61 9.53
C VAL A 7 -17.55 -15.01 10.00
N LEU A 8 -18.79 -15.40 9.85
CA LEU A 8 -19.24 -16.77 10.10
C LEU A 8 -19.52 -17.45 8.75
N TYR A 9 -18.93 -18.61 8.54
CA TYR A 9 -19.21 -19.45 7.37
C TYR A 9 -19.20 -20.92 7.77
N PHE A 10 -20.06 -21.70 7.13
CA PHE A 10 -20.16 -23.13 7.39
C PHE A 10 -20.50 -23.86 6.08
N ALA A 11 -20.03 -25.10 5.96
CA ALA A 11 -20.33 -25.93 4.81
C ALA A 11 -21.75 -26.50 4.92
N ASP A 12 -22.36 -26.79 3.77
CA ASP A 12 -23.60 -27.55 3.70
C ASP A 12 -23.36 -28.98 4.22
N GLU A 13 -24.31 -29.54 4.97
CA GLU A 13 -24.16 -30.86 5.58
C GLU A 13 -24.24 -32.00 4.54
N SER A 14 -24.95 -31.78 3.45
CA SER A 14 -25.20 -32.79 2.40
C SER A 14 -24.23 -32.65 1.22
N ASP A 15 -23.76 -31.46 0.93
CA ASP A 15 -22.81 -31.12 -0.15
C ASP A 15 -21.71 -30.16 0.37
N PRO A 16 -20.77 -30.64 1.20
CA PRO A 16 -19.77 -29.81 1.80
C PRO A 16 -18.80 -29.26 0.74
N TRP A 17 -18.62 -27.94 0.73
CA TRP A 17 -17.70 -27.27 -0.18
C TRP A 17 -16.24 -27.45 0.29
N GLU A 18 -15.37 -27.55 -0.69
CA GLU A 18 -13.92 -27.52 -0.49
C GLU A 18 -13.40 -26.12 -0.76
N TYR A 19 -12.51 -25.62 0.08
CA TYR A 19 -11.97 -24.27 -0.10
C TYR A 19 -10.47 -24.18 0.22
N ALA A 20 -9.83 -23.23 -0.41
CA ALA A 20 -8.48 -22.81 -0.10
C ALA A 20 -8.46 -21.29 0.15
N TRP A 21 -7.60 -20.85 1.04
CA TRP A 21 -7.48 -19.45 1.38
C TRP A 21 -6.03 -18.98 1.42
N VAL A 22 -5.82 -17.71 1.17
CA VAL A 22 -4.55 -17.02 1.34
C VAL A 22 -4.80 -15.71 2.07
N GLY A 23 -4.05 -15.49 3.16
CA GLY A 23 -4.04 -14.23 3.89
C GLY A 23 -2.84 -13.37 3.46
N PHE A 24 -3.06 -12.08 3.28
CA PHE A 24 -2.00 -11.15 2.97
C PHE A 24 -2.22 -9.80 3.64
N THR A 25 -1.12 -9.12 3.94
CA THR A 25 -1.09 -7.77 4.52
C THR A 25 0.00 -6.97 3.82
N GLY A 26 -0.07 -5.66 3.91
CA GLY A 26 0.94 -4.76 3.34
C GLY A 26 0.38 -3.40 2.98
N SER A 27 1.27 -2.46 2.67
CA SER A 27 0.91 -1.09 2.29
C SER A 27 -0.01 -1.04 1.08
N ASP A 28 0.15 -1.98 0.15
CA ASP A 28 -0.55 -1.98 -1.14
C ASP A 28 -1.85 -2.79 -1.11
N ALA A 29 -2.10 -3.57 -0.04
CA ALA A 29 -3.24 -4.48 0.04
C ALA A 29 -4.58 -3.77 -0.21
N SER A 30 -4.80 -2.62 0.42
CA SER A 30 -6.04 -1.84 0.22
C SER A 30 -6.20 -1.33 -1.21
N MET A 31 -5.10 -0.87 -1.83
CA MET A 31 -5.12 -0.38 -3.22
C MET A 31 -5.41 -1.52 -4.20
N ILE A 32 -4.77 -2.67 -4.01
CA ILE A 32 -4.98 -3.85 -4.86
C ILE A 32 -6.42 -4.34 -4.75
N LEU A 33 -6.96 -4.48 -3.53
CA LEU A 33 -8.34 -4.91 -3.33
C LEU A 33 -9.35 -3.96 -3.98
N LYS A 34 -9.14 -2.65 -3.89
CA LYS A 34 -9.98 -1.65 -4.56
C LYS A 34 -9.92 -1.74 -6.10
N ALA A 35 -8.89 -2.33 -6.68
CA ALA A 35 -8.76 -2.55 -8.11
C ALA A 35 -9.42 -3.86 -8.60
N THR A 36 -10.05 -4.61 -7.69
CA THR A 36 -10.83 -5.82 -7.96
C THR A 36 -12.33 -5.53 -7.81
N ASP A 37 -13.17 -6.51 -8.14
CA ASP A 37 -14.62 -6.42 -7.90
C ASP A 37 -15.03 -6.74 -6.45
N PHE A 38 -14.07 -6.99 -5.56
CA PHE A 38 -14.37 -7.20 -4.13
C PHE A 38 -14.71 -5.90 -3.41
N SER A 39 -15.79 -5.90 -2.65
CA SER A 39 -16.14 -4.83 -1.72
C SER A 39 -16.75 -5.41 -0.44
N THR A 40 -17.00 -4.57 0.56
CA THR A 40 -17.73 -4.98 1.78
C THR A 40 -19.15 -5.43 1.49
N GLU A 41 -19.79 -4.79 0.51
CA GLU A 41 -21.16 -5.09 0.06
C GLU A 41 -21.18 -6.28 -0.91
N ARG A 42 -20.05 -6.55 -1.57
CA ARG A 42 -19.89 -7.60 -2.56
C ARG A 42 -18.63 -8.42 -2.28
N PRO A 43 -18.64 -9.24 -1.21
CA PRO A 43 -17.45 -9.99 -0.77
C PRO A 43 -17.18 -11.24 -1.61
N VAL A 44 -18.08 -11.64 -2.52
CA VAL A 44 -17.97 -12.84 -3.35
C VAL A 44 -18.02 -12.45 -4.82
N ILE A 45 -17.15 -13.05 -5.62
CA ILE A 45 -17.16 -12.98 -7.08
C ILE A 45 -17.62 -14.36 -7.60
N GLU A 46 -18.83 -14.43 -8.12
CA GLU A 46 -19.40 -15.65 -8.66
C GLU A 46 -19.01 -15.84 -10.13
N HIS A 47 -18.86 -17.10 -10.54
CA HIS A 47 -18.71 -17.51 -11.95
C HIS A 47 -17.59 -16.80 -12.73
N THR A 48 -16.45 -16.53 -12.08
CA THR A 48 -15.32 -15.93 -12.80
C THR A 48 -14.72 -16.94 -13.81
N PRO A 49 -14.51 -16.53 -15.07
CA PRO A 49 -13.86 -17.40 -16.07
C PRO A 49 -12.39 -17.68 -15.70
N LEU A 50 -11.81 -16.90 -14.80
CA LEU A 50 -10.44 -17.04 -14.30
C LEU A 50 -10.33 -17.96 -13.07
N GLY A 51 -11.44 -18.52 -12.57
CA GLY A 51 -11.49 -19.33 -11.34
C GLY A 51 -10.45 -20.45 -11.30
N GLY A 52 -10.33 -21.23 -12.38
CA GLY A 52 -9.33 -22.29 -12.46
C GLY A 52 -7.88 -21.80 -12.46
N SER A 53 -7.62 -20.59 -12.98
CA SER A 53 -6.29 -19.98 -12.93
C SER A 53 -5.97 -19.43 -11.54
N ILE A 54 -6.96 -18.83 -10.89
CA ILE A 54 -6.84 -18.32 -9.50
C ILE A 54 -6.59 -19.50 -8.55
N HIS A 55 -7.36 -20.57 -8.66
CA HIS A 55 -7.18 -21.79 -7.85
C HIS A 55 -5.76 -22.35 -8.00
N ARG A 56 -5.25 -22.48 -9.21
CA ARG A 56 -3.86 -22.91 -9.43
C ARG A 56 -2.83 -22.01 -8.77
N GLN A 57 -3.02 -20.68 -8.80
CA GLN A 57 -2.09 -19.77 -8.13
C GLN A 57 -2.12 -19.94 -6.60
N ILE A 58 -3.27 -20.19 -5.99
CA ILE A 58 -3.36 -20.49 -4.55
C ILE A 58 -2.56 -21.75 -4.23
N LEU A 59 -2.70 -22.82 -5.02
CA LEU A 59 -1.91 -24.04 -4.83
C LEU A 59 -0.41 -23.80 -5.02
N HIS A 60 -0.03 -23.03 -6.03
CA HIS A 60 1.38 -22.68 -6.26
C HIS A 60 1.98 -21.84 -5.10
N ILE A 61 1.19 -20.95 -4.47
CA ILE A 61 1.63 -20.23 -3.27
C ILE A 61 1.88 -21.23 -2.14
N TYR A 62 0.99 -22.20 -1.96
CA TYR A 62 1.14 -23.27 -0.96
C TYR A 62 2.37 -24.13 -1.23
N ASP A 63 2.64 -24.51 -2.48
CA ASP A 63 3.79 -25.32 -2.86
C ASP A 63 5.12 -24.59 -2.64
N ALA A 64 5.13 -23.25 -2.80
CA ALA A 64 6.31 -22.42 -2.58
C ALA A 64 6.62 -22.14 -1.09
N ARG A 65 5.84 -22.68 -0.15
CA ARG A 65 6.04 -22.45 1.28
C ARG A 65 7.36 -23.00 1.79
N GLY A 66 7.99 -22.27 2.69
CA GLY A 66 9.24 -22.65 3.33
C GLY A 66 9.71 -21.57 4.31
N ASN A 67 10.79 -21.85 5.02
CA ASN A 67 11.32 -20.96 6.05
C ASN A 67 12.45 -20.05 5.54
N GLU A 68 12.98 -20.31 4.35
CA GLU A 68 14.06 -19.53 3.78
C GLU A 68 13.52 -18.27 3.06
N PHE A 69 14.37 -17.24 2.98
CA PHE A 69 13.98 -15.96 2.37
C PHE A 69 13.52 -16.11 0.91
N GLU A 70 14.12 -17.03 0.15
CA GLU A 70 13.73 -17.32 -1.24
C GLU A 70 12.27 -17.79 -1.34
N HIS A 71 11.78 -18.60 -0.40
CA HIS A 71 10.39 -19.03 -0.36
C HIS A 71 9.44 -17.85 -0.12
N ALA A 72 9.81 -16.92 0.76
CA ALA A 72 9.02 -15.71 1.00
C ALA A 72 8.92 -14.84 -0.26
N VAL A 73 10.02 -14.70 -1.02
CA VAL A 73 10.05 -13.98 -2.31
C VAL A 73 9.18 -14.68 -3.34
N GLU A 74 9.30 -16.01 -3.47
CA GLU A 74 8.50 -16.78 -4.42
C GLU A 74 7.00 -16.72 -4.10
N MET A 75 6.61 -16.94 -2.83
CA MET A 75 5.22 -16.84 -2.39
C MET A 75 4.65 -15.44 -2.68
N THR A 76 5.43 -14.38 -2.43
CA THR A 76 5.03 -13.00 -2.71
C THR A 76 4.81 -12.77 -4.20
N GLY A 77 5.72 -13.22 -5.06
CA GLY A 77 5.57 -13.12 -6.51
C GLY A 77 4.32 -13.84 -7.04
N ARG A 78 4.04 -15.04 -6.53
CA ARG A 78 2.84 -15.82 -6.87
C ARG A 78 1.57 -15.17 -6.36
N LEU A 79 1.59 -14.57 -5.15
CA LEU A 79 0.49 -13.78 -4.61
C LEU A 79 0.16 -12.60 -5.53
N TYR A 80 1.15 -11.80 -5.95
CA TYR A 80 0.91 -10.70 -6.88
C TYR A 80 0.35 -11.18 -8.23
N THR A 81 0.81 -12.31 -8.73
CA THR A 81 0.27 -12.93 -9.95
C THR A 81 -1.21 -13.31 -9.78
N MET A 82 -1.58 -13.90 -8.66
CA MET A 82 -2.98 -14.23 -8.34
C MET A 82 -3.86 -12.98 -8.24
N LEU A 83 -3.38 -11.95 -7.53
CA LEU A 83 -4.10 -10.68 -7.38
C LEU A 83 -4.29 -9.97 -8.72
N ALA A 84 -3.31 -10.04 -9.63
CA ALA A 84 -3.44 -9.51 -10.99
C ALA A 84 -4.55 -10.21 -11.79
N LEU A 85 -4.80 -11.51 -11.59
CA LEU A 85 -5.92 -12.20 -12.22
C LEU A 85 -7.28 -11.65 -11.78
N PHE A 86 -7.44 -11.33 -10.49
CA PHE A 86 -8.65 -10.65 -10.00
C PHE A 86 -8.83 -9.26 -10.58
N MET A 87 -7.73 -8.50 -10.75
CA MET A 87 -7.78 -7.18 -11.37
C MET A 87 -8.12 -7.25 -12.86
N HIS A 88 -7.57 -8.23 -13.60
CA HIS A 88 -7.90 -8.44 -15.02
C HIS A 88 -9.36 -8.88 -15.24
N GLY A 89 -9.91 -9.64 -14.31
CA GLY A 89 -11.30 -10.09 -14.34
C GLY A 89 -12.31 -9.05 -13.84
N ALA A 90 -11.82 -7.92 -13.28
CA ALA A 90 -12.68 -6.91 -12.71
C ALA A 90 -13.51 -6.19 -13.80
N THR A 91 -14.81 -6.15 -13.59
CA THR A 91 -15.77 -5.41 -14.43
C THR A 91 -15.86 -3.93 -14.04
N SER A 92 -15.18 -3.55 -12.94
CA SER A 92 -15.17 -2.23 -12.37
C SER A 92 -14.46 -1.20 -13.26
N ASN A 93 -15.22 -0.27 -13.70
CA ASN A 93 -14.96 1.08 -14.23
C ASN A 93 -13.54 1.40 -14.72
N THR A 94 -13.42 1.61 -16.01
CA THR A 94 -12.28 2.27 -16.69
C THR A 94 -11.82 3.55 -16.00
N THR A 95 -12.72 4.28 -15.33
CA THR A 95 -12.40 5.52 -14.57
C THR A 95 -11.60 5.22 -13.30
N GLN A 96 -11.88 4.12 -12.60
CA GLN A 96 -11.17 3.74 -11.38
C GLN A 96 -9.79 3.13 -11.69
N ASN A 97 -9.69 2.41 -12.80
CA ASN A 97 -8.40 1.91 -13.30
C ASN A 97 -7.45 3.06 -13.71
N SER A 98 -7.99 4.13 -14.29
CA SER A 98 -7.17 5.31 -14.61
C SER A 98 -6.73 6.06 -13.35
N ALA A 99 -7.61 6.23 -12.36
CA ALA A 99 -7.26 6.86 -11.08
C ALA A 99 -6.17 6.06 -10.34
N ASN A 100 -6.28 4.74 -10.29
CA ASN A 100 -5.26 3.86 -9.70
C ASN A 100 -3.91 4.00 -10.42
N SER A 101 -3.90 4.03 -11.75
CA SER A 101 -2.68 4.23 -12.55
C SER A 101 -2.01 5.58 -12.27
N TYR A 102 -2.80 6.65 -12.14
CA TYR A 102 -2.28 7.98 -11.83
C TYR A 102 -1.72 8.05 -10.40
N VAL A 103 -2.41 7.44 -9.43
CA VAL A 103 -1.93 7.38 -8.04
C VAL A 103 -0.65 6.56 -7.95
N GLN A 104 -0.56 5.42 -8.65
CA GLN A 104 0.65 4.61 -8.68
C GLN A 104 1.85 5.40 -9.21
N LYS A 105 1.71 6.09 -10.34
CA LYS A 105 2.76 6.97 -10.87
C LYS A 105 3.15 8.10 -9.89
N GLY A 106 2.16 8.65 -9.19
CA GLY A 106 2.40 9.66 -8.15
C GLY A 106 3.22 9.10 -6.98
N ILE A 107 2.91 7.88 -6.53
CA ILE A 107 3.67 7.15 -5.50
C ILE A 107 5.11 6.87 -5.97
N GLU A 108 5.31 6.41 -7.19
CA GLU A 108 6.62 6.17 -7.77
C GLU A 108 7.46 7.45 -7.83
N TYR A 109 6.85 8.55 -8.25
CA TYR A 109 7.51 9.85 -8.24
C TYR A 109 7.91 10.29 -6.82
N ILE A 110 7.00 10.17 -5.86
CA ILE A 110 7.27 10.50 -4.45
C ILE A 110 8.42 9.63 -3.91
N SER A 111 8.36 8.32 -4.10
CA SER A 111 9.38 7.40 -3.58
C SER A 111 10.77 7.65 -4.15
N SER A 112 10.85 8.11 -5.39
CA SER A 112 12.12 8.42 -6.05
C SER A 112 12.65 9.83 -5.74
N ASN A 113 11.77 10.76 -5.30
CA ASN A 113 12.12 12.18 -5.19
C ASN A 113 11.84 12.78 -3.80
N TYR A 114 11.39 12.00 -2.81
CA TYR A 114 10.99 12.53 -1.49
C TYR A 114 12.08 13.33 -0.77
N SER A 115 13.35 13.05 -1.05
CA SER A 115 14.52 13.73 -0.48
C SER A 115 14.73 15.15 -1.03
N TYR A 116 14.08 15.49 -2.13
CA TYR A 116 14.12 16.81 -2.73
C TYR A 116 12.89 17.65 -2.31
N PRO A 117 12.94 18.99 -2.42
CA PRO A 117 11.82 19.86 -2.06
C PRO A 117 10.70 19.82 -3.12
N ILE A 118 10.16 18.61 -3.39
CA ILE A 118 9.04 18.43 -4.33
C ILE A 118 7.74 18.98 -3.77
N THR A 119 6.92 19.49 -4.67
CA THR A 119 5.58 20.04 -4.43
C THR A 119 4.48 19.12 -4.99
N VAL A 120 3.24 19.37 -4.60
CA VAL A 120 2.08 18.66 -5.19
C VAL A 120 1.95 18.98 -6.67
N GLU A 121 2.35 20.17 -7.10
CA GLU A 121 2.41 20.60 -8.49
C GLU A 121 3.40 19.77 -9.31
N ASP A 122 4.56 19.46 -8.76
CA ASP A 122 5.56 18.60 -9.41
C ASP A 122 5.02 17.20 -9.64
N ILE A 123 4.37 16.62 -8.61
CA ILE A 123 3.73 15.31 -8.70
C ILE A 123 2.63 15.34 -9.77
N ALA A 124 1.77 16.36 -9.76
CA ALA A 124 0.67 16.50 -10.72
C ALA A 124 1.20 16.60 -12.16
N SER A 125 2.23 17.41 -12.37
CA SER A 125 2.88 17.59 -13.67
C SER A 125 3.49 16.28 -14.18
N TYR A 126 4.20 15.54 -13.34
CA TYR A 126 4.77 14.24 -13.69
C TYR A 126 3.71 13.23 -14.12
N VAL A 127 2.60 13.19 -13.39
CA VAL A 127 1.49 12.26 -13.66
C VAL A 127 0.65 12.69 -14.87
N GLY A 128 0.75 13.96 -15.29
CA GLY A 128 -0.05 14.54 -16.40
C GLY A 128 -1.46 14.93 -15.98
N LEU A 129 -1.65 15.31 -14.70
CA LEU A 129 -2.93 15.74 -14.13
C LEU A 129 -2.86 17.19 -13.63
N SER A 130 -4.02 17.84 -13.53
CA SER A 130 -4.13 19.05 -12.72
C SER A 130 -4.05 18.68 -11.22
N ARG A 131 -3.62 19.63 -10.38
CA ARG A 131 -3.57 19.47 -8.92
C ARG A 131 -4.88 18.95 -8.33
N SER A 132 -6.01 19.48 -8.80
CA SER A 132 -7.34 19.07 -8.32
C SER A 132 -7.71 17.63 -8.74
N GLN A 133 -7.28 17.19 -9.92
CA GLN A 133 -7.48 15.82 -10.37
C GLN A 133 -6.60 14.85 -9.57
N LEU A 134 -5.33 15.20 -9.36
CA LEU A 134 -4.41 14.41 -8.55
C LEU A 134 -4.96 14.25 -7.12
N PHE A 135 -5.42 15.34 -6.48
CA PHE A 135 -6.03 15.31 -5.16
C PHE A 135 -7.20 14.32 -5.11
N ARG A 136 -8.17 14.45 -6.05
CA ARG A 136 -9.33 13.55 -6.10
C ARG A 136 -8.94 12.10 -6.33
N SER A 137 -7.92 11.84 -7.15
CA SER A 137 -7.43 10.48 -7.38
C SER A 137 -6.82 9.88 -6.10
N PHE A 138 -5.98 10.62 -5.41
CA PHE A 138 -5.37 10.17 -4.14
C PHE A 138 -6.43 9.95 -3.06
N GLU A 139 -7.37 10.89 -2.88
CA GLU A 139 -8.49 10.73 -1.94
C GLU A 139 -9.34 9.50 -2.24
N SER A 140 -9.69 9.27 -3.52
CA SER A 140 -10.55 8.14 -3.89
C SER A 140 -9.86 6.78 -3.75
N VAL A 141 -8.54 6.71 -3.95
CA VAL A 141 -7.78 5.45 -3.95
C VAL A 141 -7.18 5.17 -2.57
N LEU A 142 -6.61 6.19 -1.92
CA LEU A 142 -5.84 6.05 -0.67
C LEU A 142 -6.54 6.62 0.56
N GLY A 143 -7.60 7.43 0.38
CA GLY A 143 -8.28 8.12 1.48
C GLY A 143 -7.43 9.25 2.10
N GLN A 144 -6.44 9.76 1.38
CA GLN A 144 -5.57 10.84 1.84
C GLN A 144 -5.07 11.69 0.67
N SER A 145 -4.69 12.94 0.94
CA SER A 145 -4.16 13.84 -0.09
C SER A 145 -2.72 13.48 -0.50
N PRO A 146 -2.26 13.91 -1.71
CA PRO A 146 -0.87 13.72 -2.13
C PRO A 146 0.16 14.33 -1.15
N LYS A 147 -0.18 15.45 -0.52
CA LYS A 147 0.67 16.12 0.47
C LYS A 147 0.79 15.31 1.76
N GLU A 148 -0.31 14.76 2.25
CA GLU A 148 -0.31 13.88 3.42
C GLU A 148 0.51 12.61 3.12
N TYR A 149 0.30 11.98 1.97
CA TYR A 149 1.08 10.81 1.55
C TYR A 149 2.58 11.11 1.52
N LEU A 150 3.02 12.22 0.90
CA LEU A 150 4.43 12.63 0.89
C LEU A 150 4.97 12.84 2.30
N THR A 151 4.18 13.47 3.18
CA THR A 151 4.57 13.71 4.56
C THR A 151 4.73 12.40 5.33
N ASP A 152 3.77 11.49 5.20
CA ASP A 152 3.80 10.16 5.81
C ASP A 152 5.00 9.35 5.33
N PHE A 153 5.28 9.39 4.04
CA PHE A 153 6.43 8.72 3.45
C PHE A 153 7.74 9.24 4.04
N ARG A 154 7.91 10.57 4.09
CA ARG A 154 9.09 11.22 4.71
C ARG A 154 9.23 10.86 6.20
N MET A 155 8.12 10.80 6.95
CA MET A 155 8.16 10.42 8.36
C MET A 155 8.55 8.97 8.58
N LYS A 156 8.13 8.05 7.71
CA LYS A 156 8.60 6.65 7.72
C LYS A 156 10.10 6.57 7.51
N GLN A 157 10.64 7.32 6.55
CA GLN A 157 12.08 7.39 6.30
C GLN A 157 12.83 8.03 7.49
N ALA A 158 12.26 9.07 8.13
CA ALA A 158 12.82 9.66 9.33
C ALA A 158 12.94 8.65 10.47
N CYS A 159 11.90 7.89 10.75
CA CYS A 159 11.92 6.84 11.77
C CYS A 159 13.04 5.83 11.48
N TYR A 160 13.11 5.33 10.26
CA TYR A 160 14.16 4.40 9.85
C TYR A 160 15.56 4.97 10.09
N LEU A 161 15.83 6.22 9.69
CA LEU A 161 17.13 6.85 9.88
C LEU A 161 17.44 7.14 11.36
N LEU A 162 16.42 7.47 12.16
CA LEU A 162 16.59 7.67 13.60
C LEU A 162 17.00 6.39 14.32
N GLU A 163 16.48 5.24 13.90
CA GLU A 163 16.76 3.92 14.46
C GLU A 163 18.12 3.36 14.00
N HIS A 164 18.48 3.58 12.71
CA HIS A 164 19.57 2.85 12.07
C HIS A 164 20.79 3.72 11.72
N SER A 165 20.82 5.01 12.14
CA SER A 165 21.96 5.89 11.87
C SER A 165 22.28 6.81 13.05
N ASP A 166 23.52 7.34 13.05
CA ASP A 166 23.99 8.36 14.00
C ASP A 166 23.88 9.79 13.46
N LEU A 167 23.16 9.97 12.34
CA LEU A 167 22.95 11.29 11.75
C LEU A 167 22.25 12.23 12.74
N SER A 168 22.64 13.50 12.76
CA SER A 168 21.94 14.50 13.56
C SER A 168 20.48 14.65 13.09
N VAL A 169 19.58 15.05 13.98
CA VAL A 169 18.17 15.31 13.65
C VAL A 169 18.04 16.29 12.49
N THR A 170 18.91 17.31 12.43
CA THR A 170 18.94 18.27 11.31
C THR A 170 19.40 17.62 10.01
N ALA A 171 20.42 16.75 10.07
CA ALA A 171 20.87 16.00 8.88
C ALA A 171 19.78 15.08 8.35
N ILE A 172 19.05 14.39 9.24
CA ILE A 172 17.90 13.56 8.86
C ILE A 172 16.81 14.42 8.21
N ALA A 173 16.43 15.55 8.83
CA ALA A 173 15.43 16.45 8.25
C ALA A 173 15.78 16.84 6.81
N ASN A 174 17.02 17.26 6.59
CA ASN A 174 17.51 17.64 5.25
C ASN A 174 17.51 16.47 4.27
N SER A 175 17.93 15.27 4.71
CA SER A 175 18.01 14.08 3.84
C SER A 175 16.64 13.55 3.38
N ILE A 176 15.57 13.91 4.09
CA ILE A 176 14.20 13.52 3.74
C ILE A 176 13.39 14.67 3.11
N GLY A 177 14.06 15.77 2.71
CA GLY A 177 13.45 16.87 1.98
C GLY A 177 12.72 17.91 2.84
N PHE A 178 13.12 18.09 4.09
CA PHE A 178 12.68 19.21 4.94
C PHE A 178 13.78 20.29 4.99
N ASP A 179 13.49 21.45 4.45
CA ASP A 179 14.42 22.59 4.47
C ASP A 179 14.54 23.25 5.86
N ASN A 180 13.59 22.98 6.75
CA ASN A 180 13.52 23.57 8.08
C ASN A 180 13.38 22.48 9.17
N GLY A 181 14.43 22.31 9.96
CA GLY A 181 14.48 21.32 11.05
C GLY A 181 13.46 21.56 12.17
N LEU A 182 13.07 22.82 12.43
CA LEU A 182 12.00 23.12 13.40
C LEU A 182 10.64 22.67 12.87
N TYR A 183 10.38 22.91 11.59
CA TYR A 183 9.14 22.43 10.94
C TYR A 183 9.10 20.90 10.90
N PHE A 184 10.22 20.25 10.59
CA PHE A 184 10.35 18.80 10.69
C PHE A 184 10.02 18.31 12.10
N SER A 185 10.66 18.85 13.15
CA SER A 185 10.45 18.41 14.53
C SER A 185 9.01 18.59 15.00
N LYS A 186 8.34 19.68 14.61
CA LYS A 186 6.91 19.90 14.90
C LYS A 186 6.03 18.88 14.18
N THR A 187 6.32 18.61 12.91
CA THR A 187 5.57 17.63 12.11
C THR A 187 5.75 16.22 12.67
N PHE A 188 6.97 15.86 13.02
CA PHE A 188 7.30 14.57 13.61
C PHE A 188 6.58 14.40 14.96
N HIS A 189 6.64 15.40 15.82
CA HIS A 189 5.96 15.38 17.12
C HIS A 189 4.43 15.23 16.96
N LYS A 190 3.84 15.95 16.01
CA LYS A 190 2.40 15.83 15.70
C LYS A 190 2.00 14.41 15.30
N MET A 191 2.87 13.70 14.58
CA MET A 191 2.54 12.36 14.01
C MET A 191 2.95 11.20 14.92
N LYS A 192 3.98 11.40 15.77
CA LYS A 192 4.53 10.35 16.63
C LYS A 192 4.32 10.60 18.12
N GLU A 193 3.70 11.75 18.47
CA GLU A 193 3.45 12.20 19.86
C GLU A 193 4.70 12.36 20.72
N MET A 194 5.88 12.34 20.09
CA MET A 194 7.18 12.54 20.73
C MET A 194 8.16 13.25 19.78
N SER A 195 9.22 13.84 20.33
CA SER A 195 10.26 14.47 19.51
C SER A 195 11.13 13.43 18.78
N PRO A 196 11.82 13.81 17.67
CA PRO A 196 12.77 12.93 17.00
C PRO A 196 13.87 12.38 17.92
N SER A 197 14.33 13.17 18.87
CA SER A 197 15.38 12.76 19.83
C SER A 197 14.84 11.75 20.84
N GLU A 198 13.64 11.94 21.37
CA GLU A 198 12.98 10.97 22.24
C GLU A 198 12.71 9.65 21.50
N PHE A 199 12.24 9.73 20.26
CA PHE A 199 12.01 8.55 19.42
C PHE A 199 13.30 7.74 19.25
N ARG A 200 14.41 8.39 18.92
CA ARG A 200 15.74 7.76 18.83
C ARG A 200 16.13 7.04 20.10
N ASN A 201 15.99 7.70 21.26
CA ASN A 201 16.40 7.14 22.55
C ASN A 201 15.58 5.91 22.96
N LEU A 202 14.34 5.80 22.48
CA LEU A 202 13.46 4.66 22.75
C LEU A 202 13.75 3.44 21.86
N HIS A 203 14.35 3.64 20.68
CA HIS A 203 14.51 2.59 19.66
C HIS A 203 15.99 2.25 19.37
N LYS A 204 16.94 2.89 20.03
CA LYS A 204 18.36 2.51 20.10
C LYS A 204 18.68 1.81 21.42
#